data_23395322e44861dd4b08b6097c8be0d8
#
_entry.id   23395322e44861dd4b08b6097c8be0d8
#
_cell.length_a   1.000
_cell.length_b   1.000
_cell.length_c   1.000
_cell.angle_alpha   90.00
_cell.angle_beta   90.00
_cell.angle_gamma   90.00
#
_symmetry.space_group_name_H-M   'P 1'
#
loop_
_entity.id
_entity.type
_entity.pdbx_description
1 polymer ?
#
loop_
_entity_poly.entity_id
_entity_poly.type
_entity_poly.pdbx_seq_one_letter_code
_entity_poly.pdbx_strand_id
1 'polypeptide(L)'
;YTVQKIEKITDETRMLLALEFENAATDVLVSKTRKALEKTGAKSFLIGGGVAANTHIRRELTKLIETEFPETKIYLPHISVTGDNAVMIAQATLMHLMDGEQSKGGDIRANGNLSL
;
A
#
# COMPACT_ATOMS: atom_id res chain seq x y z
N TYR A 1 -23.18 3.83 -4.65
CA TYR A 1 -24.63 3.66 -4.61
C TYR A 1 -25.27 4.36 -3.40
N THR A 2 -24.69 4.32 -2.21
CA THR A 2 -25.28 4.93 -0.98
C THR A 2 -25.23 6.46 -1.04
N VAL A 3 -24.13 7.04 -1.50
CA VAL A 3 -23.95 8.51 -1.59
C VAL A 3 -24.90 9.16 -2.59
N GLN A 4 -25.24 8.47 -3.69
CA GLN A 4 -26.16 8.98 -4.72
C GLN A 4 -27.61 9.15 -4.26
N LYS A 5 -27.98 8.54 -3.12
CA LYS A 5 -29.33 8.63 -2.54
C LYS A 5 -29.48 9.74 -1.50
N ILE A 6 -28.40 10.47 -1.20
CA ILE A 6 -28.40 11.54 -0.21
C ILE A 6 -28.60 12.87 -0.95
N GLU A 7 -29.78 13.46 -0.86
CA GLU A 7 -30.14 14.72 -1.53
C GLU A 7 -29.30 15.92 -1.06
N LYS A 8 -28.82 15.91 0.18
CA LYS A 8 -27.99 16.97 0.75
C LYS A 8 -26.94 16.37 1.69
N ILE A 9 -25.67 16.42 1.30
CA ILE A 9 -24.56 15.98 2.14
C ILE A 9 -24.08 17.17 2.97
N THR A 10 -24.29 17.11 4.28
CA THR A 10 -23.70 18.06 5.24
C THR A 10 -22.24 17.69 5.49
N ASP A 11 -21.45 18.61 6.04
CA ASP A 11 -20.05 18.33 6.37
C ASP A 11 -19.93 17.22 7.43
N GLU A 12 -20.84 17.17 8.38
CA GLU A 12 -20.91 16.09 9.38
C GLU A 12 -21.18 14.73 8.72
N THR A 13 -22.18 14.67 7.82
CA THR A 13 -22.46 13.43 7.06
C THR A 13 -21.27 13.01 6.20
N ARG A 14 -20.55 13.97 5.60
CA ARG A 14 -19.35 13.69 4.81
C ARG A 14 -18.23 13.10 5.66
N MET A 15 -17.99 13.66 6.86
CA MET A 15 -16.99 13.16 7.79
C MET A 15 -17.30 11.72 8.26
N LEU A 16 -18.57 11.46 8.61
CA LEU A 16 -19.01 10.11 9.01
C LEU A 16 -18.85 9.09 7.87
N LEU A 17 -19.26 9.45 6.65
CA LEU A 17 -19.09 8.58 5.48
C LEU A 17 -17.62 8.30 5.16
N ALA A 18 -16.75 9.30 5.30
CA ALA A 18 -15.32 9.12 5.08
C ALA A 18 -14.71 8.18 6.13
N LEU A 19 -15.09 8.34 7.40
CA LEU A 19 -14.64 7.47 8.49
C LEU A 19 -15.11 6.03 8.29
N GLU A 20 -16.38 5.82 7.97
CA GLU A 20 -16.91 4.48 7.72
C GLU A 20 -16.28 3.82 6.50
N PHE A 21 -16.01 4.60 5.45
CA PHE A 21 -15.29 4.09 4.28
C PHE A 21 -13.85 3.67 4.63
N GLU A 22 -13.13 4.50 5.40
CA GLU A 22 -11.77 4.19 5.85
C GLU A 22 -11.75 2.92 6.70
N ASN A 23 -12.67 2.79 7.65
CA ASN A 23 -12.82 1.60 8.49
C ASN A 23 -13.10 0.36 7.64
N ALA A 24 -14.09 0.41 6.77
CA ALA A 24 -14.47 -0.72 5.91
C ALA A 24 -13.33 -1.16 4.99
N ALA A 25 -12.60 -0.21 4.39
CA ALA A 25 -11.44 -0.51 3.55
C ALA A 25 -10.32 -1.16 4.38
N THR A 26 -10.05 -0.63 5.57
CA THR A 26 -9.05 -1.16 6.49
C THR A 26 -9.38 -2.58 6.94
N ASP A 27 -10.64 -2.85 7.31
CA ASP A 27 -11.09 -4.18 7.74
C ASP A 27 -10.89 -5.24 6.63
N VAL A 28 -11.16 -4.87 5.38
CA VAL A 28 -10.91 -5.76 4.24
C VAL A 28 -9.42 -6.06 4.12
N LEU A 29 -8.54 -5.05 4.20
CA LEU A 29 -7.10 -5.23 4.12
C LEU A 29 -6.58 -6.11 5.27
N VAL A 30 -6.97 -5.82 6.51
CA VAL A 30 -6.60 -6.60 7.69
C VAL A 30 -7.04 -8.06 7.56
N SER A 31 -8.30 -8.29 7.17
CA SER A 31 -8.84 -9.64 6.99
C SER A 31 -8.11 -10.42 5.89
N LYS A 32 -7.79 -9.77 4.77
CA LYS A 32 -7.03 -10.41 3.66
C LYS A 32 -5.60 -10.69 4.05
N THR A 33 -4.94 -9.78 4.76
CA THR A 33 -3.58 -9.95 5.27
C THR A 33 -3.51 -11.11 6.26
N ARG A 34 -4.45 -11.19 7.22
CA ARG A 34 -4.54 -12.31 8.17
C ARG A 34 -4.61 -13.65 7.43
N LYS A 35 -5.54 -13.80 6.50
CA LYS A 35 -5.70 -15.03 5.72
C LYS A 35 -4.45 -15.38 4.89
N ALA A 36 -3.77 -14.37 4.35
CA ALA A 36 -2.55 -14.58 3.58
C ALA A 36 -1.42 -15.10 4.49
N LEU A 37 -1.23 -14.49 5.67
CA LEU A 37 -0.22 -14.90 6.64
C LEU A 37 -0.48 -16.28 7.21
N GLU A 38 -1.73 -16.58 7.56
CA GLU A 38 -2.16 -17.94 7.99
C GLU A 38 -1.83 -18.99 6.93
N LYS A 39 -2.11 -18.68 5.67
CA LYS A 39 -1.87 -19.61 4.55
C LYS A 39 -0.39 -19.81 4.22
N THR A 40 0.41 -18.75 4.31
CA THR A 40 1.80 -18.76 3.84
C THR A 40 2.84 -19.00 4.93
N GLY A 41 2.52 -18.66 6.18
CA GLY A 41 3.49 -18.65 7.29
C GLY A 41 4.64 -17.66 7.05
N ALA A 42 4.41 -16.59 6.29
CA ALA A 42 5.46 -15.64 5.90
C ALA A 42 6.11 -15.00 7.13
N LYS A 43 7.44 -14.95 7.15
CA LYS A 43 8.25 -14.35 8.21
C LYS A 43 8.48 -12.85 8.02
N SER A 44 8.09 -12.32 6.87
CA SER A 44 8.21 -10.90 6.54
C SER A 44 6.94 -10.41 5.86
N PHE A 45 6.44 -9.26 6.29
CA PHE A 45 5.30 -8.57 5.68
C PHE A 45 5.71 -7.15 5.34
N LEU A 46 5.56 -6.77 4.09
CA LEU A 46 5.94 -5.45 3.59
C LEU A 46 4.72 -4.78 2.98
N ILE A 47 4.51 -3.50 3.31
CA ILE A 47 3.47 -2.65 2.72
C ILE A 47 4.15 -1.63 1.81
N GLY A 48 3.66 -1.46 0.60
CA GLY A 48 4.16 -0.47 -0.36
C GLY A 48 3.04 0.29 -1.06
N GLY A 49 3.42 1.30 -1.85
CA GLY A 49 2.51 2.12 -2.64
C GLY A 49 1.83 3.25 -1.85
N GLY A 50 1.07 4.09 -2.56
CA GLY A 50 0.47 5.31 -2.00
C GLY A 50 -0.49 5.08 -0.84
N VAL A 51 -1.24 3.98 -0.84
CA VAL A 51 -2.15 3.61 0.26
C VAL A 51 -1.40 3.33 1.56
N ALA A 52 -0.11 2.92 1.47
CA ALA A 52 0.76 2.75 2.64
C ALA A 52 1.07 4.06 3.40
N ALA A 53 0.69 5.23 2.88
CA ALA A 53 0.73 6.50 3.62
C ALA A 53 -0.38 6.63 4.65
N ASN A 54 -1.49 5.91 4.49
CA ASN A 54 -2.63 5.98 5.41
C ASN A 54 -2.25 5.47 6.80
N THR A 55 -2.31 6.36 7.79
CA THR A 55 -1.88 6.09 9.17
C THR A 55 -2.81 5.12 9.90
N HIS A 56 -4.10 5.12 9.57
CA HIS A 56 -5.06 4.19 10.15
C HIS A 56 -4.79 2.75 9.68
N ILE A 57 -4.58 2.55 8.38
CA ILE A 57 -4.21 1.24 7.81
C ILE A 57 -2.90 0.73 8.41
N ARG A 58 -1.88 1.59 8.51
CA ARG A 58 -0.60 1.23 9.14
C ARG A 58 -0.79 0.73 10.57
N ARG A 59 -1.53 1.48 11.37
CA ARG A 59 -1.80 1.14 12.76
C ARG A 59 -2.49 -0.21 12.90
N GLU A 60 -3.56 -0.43 12.15
CA GLU A 60 -4.33 -1.67 12.25
C GLU A 60 -3.57 -2.89 11.71
N LEU A 61 -2.78 -2.75 10.64
CA LEU A 61 -1.91 -3.83 10.17
C LEU A 61 -0.74 -4.11 11.12
N THR A 62 -0.14 -3.08 11.71
CA THR A 62 0.90 -3.28 12.76
C THR A 62 0.32 -4.03 13.95
N LYS A 63 -0.86 -3.61 14.43
CA LYS A 63 -1.56 -4.29 15.53
C LYS A 63 -1.85 -5.75 15.21
N LEU A 64 -2.34 -6.05 14.00
CA LEU A 64 -2.55 -7.42 13.56
C LEU A 64 -1.27 -8.26 13.67
N ILE A 65 -0.15 -7.75 13.13
CA ILE A 65 1.12 -8.48 13.14
C ILE A 65 1.63 -8.69 14.57
N GLU A 66 1.64 -7.65 15.39
CA GLU A 66 2.14 -7.73 16.76
C GLU A 66 1.31 -8.68 17.66
N THR A 67 -0.01 -8.74 17.43
CA THR A 67 -0.90 -9.55 18.26
C THR A 67 -1.09 -10.99 17.79
N GLU A 68 -1.18 -11.21 16.49
CA GLU A 68 -1.53 -12.53 15.93
C GLU A 68 -0.35 -13.24 15.25
N PHE A 69 0.67 -12.49 14.81
CA PHE A 69 1.83 -13.03 14.07
C PHE A 69 3.16 -12.49 14.60
N PRO A 70 3.48 -12.67 15.88
CA PRO A 70 4.66 -12.06 16.52
C PRO A 70 5.99 -12.51 15.90
N GLU A 71 6.01 -13.66 15.19
CA GLU A 71 7.17 -14.15 14.46
C GLU A 71 7.33 -13.51 13.06
N THR A 72 6.36 -12.72 12.62
CA THR A 72 6.38 -12.03 11.32
C THR A 72 6.90 -10.62 11.50
N LYS A 73 7.99 -10.27 10.80
CA LYS A 73 8.53 -8.91 10.83
C LYS A 73 7.79 -8.02 9.84
N ILE A 74 7.24 -6.89 10.33
CA ILE A 74 6.59 -5.89 9.49
C ILE A 74 7.60 -4.84 9.01
N TYR A 75 7.50 -4.47 7.73
CA TYR A 75 8.31 -3.43 7.10
C TYR A 75 7.39 -2.34 6.53
N LEU A 76 7.48 -1.15 7.10
CA LEU A 76 6.73 0.03 6.69
C LEU A 76 7.70 1.05 6.09
N PRO A 77 7.50 1.51 4.85
CA PRO A 77 8.31 2.58 4.28
C PRO A 77 8.08 3.89 5.01
N HIS A 78 9.06 4.78 4.98
CA HIS A 78 8.84 6.15 5.44
C HIS A 78 7.74 6.82 4.61
N ILE A 79 6.88 7.62 5.23
CA ILE A 79 5.70 8.21 4.55
C ILE A 79 6.12 9.04 3.33
N SER A 80 7.25 9.75 3.39
CA SER A 80 7.75 10.58 2.29
C SER A 80 8.08 9.81 1.00
N VAL A 81 8.24 8.49 1.06
CA VAL A 81 8.57 7.64 -0.09
C VAL A 81 7.47 6.66 -0.46
N THR A 82 6.26 6.82 0.09
CA THR A 82 5.12 5.97 -0.24
C THR A 82 4.39 6.41 -1.52
N GLY A 83 4.47 7.68 -1.87
CA GLY A 83 3.93 8.21 -3.11
C GLY A 83 4.85 7.98 -4.30
N ASP A 84 4.43 8.47 -5.45
CA ASP A 84 5.26 8.48 -6.67
C ASP A 84 6.47 9.40 -6.47
N ASN A 85 7.67 8.84 -6.65
CA ASN A 85 8.91 9.58 -6.42
C ASN A 85 10.08 9.01 -7.23
N ALA A 86 11.04 9.87 -7.59
CA ALA A 86 12.20 9.51 -8.38
C ALA A 86 13.20 8.60 -7.62
N VAL A 87 13.16 8.57 -6.29
CA VAL A 87 14.06 7.74 -5.46
C VAL A 87 13.84 6.27 -5.72
N MET A 88 12.58 5.83 -5.88
CA MET A 88 12.25 4.43 -6.21
C MET A 88 12.90 4.00 -7.53
N ILE A 89 12.81 4.86 -8.55
CA ILE A 89 13.36 4.58 -9.87
C ILE A 89 14.89 4.55 -9.82
N ALA A 90 15.50 5.50 -9.10
CA ALA A 90 16.96 5.52 -8.93
C ALA A 90 17.47 4.27 -8.18
N GLN A 91 16.79 3.83 -7.14
CA GLN A 91 17.14 2.61 -6.41
C GLN A 91 16.99 1.35 -7.28
N ALA A 92 15.88 1.21 -8.02
CA ALA A 92 15.67 0.11 -8.94
C ALA A 92 16.77 0.08 -10.00
N THR A 93 17.09 1.22 -10.61
CA THR A 93 18.17 1.34 -11.60
C THR A 93 19.52 0.93 -11.00
N LEU A 94 19.83 1.38 -9.77
CA LEU A 94 21.08 1.00 -9.10
C LEU A 94 21.16 -0.51 -8.88
N MET A 95 20.07 -1.16 -8.46
CA MET A 95 20.02 -2.61 -8.28
C MET A 95 20.28 -3.35 -9.61
N HIS A 96 19.63 -2.95 -10.68
CA HIS A 96 19.86 -3.53 -12.02
C HIS A 96 21.31 -3.38 -12.49
N LEU A 97 21.92 -2.21 -12.25
CA LEU A 97 23.34 -1.99 -12.57
C LEU A 97 24.26 -2.88 -11.73
N MET A 98 23.98 -3.08 -10.45
CA MET A 98 24.75 -3.97 -9.56
C MET A 98 24.63 -5.43 -9.99
N ASP A 99 23.50 -5.85 -10.53
CA ASP A 99 23.29 -7.19 -11.10
C ASP A 99 23.91 -7.36 -12.50
N GLY A 100 24.61 -6.34 -13.00
CA GLY A 100 25.31 -6.37 -14.29
C GLY A 100 24.42 -6.12 -15.50
N GLU A 101 23.18 -5.69 -15.30
CA GLU A 101 22.30 -5.30 -16.39
C GLU A 101 22.81 -4.00 -17.02
N GLN A 102 23.11 -4.06 -18.32
CA GLN A 102 23.48 -2.88 -19.09
C GLN A 102 22.25 -2.23 -19.70
N SER A 103 22.15 -0.92 -19.56
CA SER A 103 21.15 -0.15 -20.29
C SER A 103 21.36 -0.33 -21.78
N LYS A 104 20.41 -0.93 -22.47
CA LYS A 104 20.37 -0.93 -23.93
C LYS A 104 19.95 0.48 -24.33
N GLY A 105 20.96 1.34 -24.60
CA GLY A 105 20.69 2.67 -25.15
C GLY A 105 19.76 2.58 -26.35
N GLY A 106 18.68 3.31 -26.34
CA GLY A 106 17.66 3.30 -27.39
C GLY A 106 16.65 4.42 -27.15
N ASP A 107 15.68 4.52 -28.04
CA ASP A 107 14.60 5.51 -27.99
C ASP A 107 13.72 5.21 -26.77
N ILE A 108 13.91 5.94 -25.68
CA ILE A 108 13.13 5.77 -24.44
C ILE A 108 11.77 6.43 -24.68
N ARG A 109 10.72 5.63 -24.79
CA ARG A 109 9.33 6.10 -24.91
C ARG A 109 8.53 5.70 -23.69
N ALA A 110 7.80 6.67 -23.14
CA ALA A 110 6.83 6.39 -22.09
C ALA A 110 5.66 5.57 -22.67
N ASN A 111 5.34 4.44 -22.04
CA ASN A 111 4.17 3.63 -22.38
C ASN A 111 3.30 3.46 -21.12
N GLY A 112 2.26 4.28 -20.99
CA GLY A 112 1.35 4.26 -19.84
C GLY A 112 0.47 3.02 -19.74
N ASN A 113 0.41 2.19 -20.80
CA ASN A 113 -0.40 0.98 -20.86
C ASN A 113 0.42 -0.31 -20.84
N LEU A 114 1.70 -0.22 -20.46
CA LEU A 114 2.55 -1.40 -20.32
C LEU A 114 1.99 -2.28 -19.21
N SER A 115 1.55 -3.49 -19.55
CA SER A 115 1.24 -4.53 -18.54
C SER A 115 2.51 -5.30 -18.20
N LEU A 116 2.73 -5.47 -16.91
CA LEU A 116 3.80 -6.28 -16.34
C LEU A 116 3.45 -7.77 -16.39
#